data_2365f8d3e79128e8cdc2fa641d7c0827
#
_entry.id   2365f8d3e79128e8cdc2fa641d7c0827
#
_cell.length_a   1.000
_cell.length_b   1.000
_cell.length_c   1.000
_cell.angle_alpha   90.00
_cell.angle_beta   90.00
_cell.angle_gamma   90.00
#
_symmetry.space_group_name_H-M   'P 1'
#
loop_
_entity.id
_entity.type
_entity.pdbx_description
1 polymer ?
#
loop_
_entity_poly.entity_id
_entity_poly.type
_entity_poly.pdbx_seq_one_letter_code
_entity_poly.pdbx_strand_id
1 'polypeptide(L)'
;GKLLFSARVIPYRGSWLDFEFDQKDIIFARIDRRRKIPSTIILRALGYSTQEIINQFYDQNKITIKDGHIFIDQKLEDLKGSIASFDIYHNKKLIVAKGKRITLRQIEVAKKSKMKNFQVPDDYLLGKRIAEDISIKLNGPDIKVDMVSSEQIIDSETGELICEANQKINKEIKEKLANSKKISINLLACNQEIDVDTIALIHEHNIISFSILHTNDLDRGSFICNTLDVDPTHDQNSALIEIYRMMRPGEPPTADASSQLFTNLFQSSDRYDLSDVGRMKFNSRVGREKMEGETTLSNDDIFDVLKTLINIRNGSDTVDDIDHLGNRRVKCVGEMV
;
A
#
# COMPACT_ATOMS: atom_id res chain seq x y z
N GLY A 1 19.55 -5.62 -19.14
CA GLY A 1 19.06 -4.45 -18.41
C GLY A 1 17.65 -4.70 -17.92
N LYS A 2 17.26 -4.07 -16.79
CA LYS A 2 15.91 -4.16 -16.25
C LYS A 2 14.97 -3.24 -17.04
N LEU A 3 13.82 -3.74 -17.47
CA LEU A 3 12.79 -2.91 -18.10
C LEU A 3 12.13 -2.03 -17.00
N LEU A 4 12.05 -0.74 -17.27
CA LEU A 4 11.38 0.22 -16.41
C LEU A 4 10.07 0.64 -17.06
N PHE A 5 8.95 0.33 -16.41
CA PHE A 5 7.63 0.68 -16.89
C PHE A 5 7.19 2.03 -16.34
N SER A 6 6.41 2.76 -17.12
CA SER A 6 5.81 4.02 -16.72
C SER A 6 4.39 4.13 -17.26
N ALA A 7 3.56 4.88 -16.56
CA ALA A 7 2.21 5.24 -16.99
C ALA A 7 2.08 6.76 -16.95
N ARG A 8 1.39 7.34 -17.93
CA ARG A 8 1.19 8.78 -18.03
C ARG A 8 -0.25 9.11 -18.32
N VAL A 9 -0.84 9.96 -17.50
CA VAL A 9 -2.16 10.54 -17.73
C VAL A 9 -1.98 11.94 -18.31
N ILE A 10 -2.43 12.12 -19.57
CA ILE A 10 -2.34 13.38 -20.29
C ILE A 10 -3.76 13.90 -20.50
N PRO A 11 -4.20 14.94 -19.75
CA PRO A 11 -5.51 15.54 -19.94
C PRO A 11 -5.57 16.35 -21.25
N TYR A 12 -6.77 16.66 -21.71
CA TYR A 12 -6.99 17.66 -22.74
C TYR A 12 -6.54 19.05 -22.26
N ARG A 13 -6.88 19.38 -21.02
CA ARG A 13 -6.46 20.60 -20.32
C ARG A 13 -6.16 20.28 -18.86
N GLY A 14 -5.01 20.69 -18.35
CA GLY A 14 -4.60 20.49 -16.97
C GLY A 14 -3.20 19.88 -16.82
N SER A 15 -2.87 19.52 -15.59
CA SER A 15 -1.56 19.00 -15.23
C SER A 15 -1.37 17.54 -15.65
N TRP A 16 -0.18 17.21 -16.10
CA TRP A 16 0.21 15.84 -16.43
C TRP A 16 0.57 15.07 -15.16
N LEU A 17 0.19 13.82 -15.11
CA LEU A 17 0.52 12.91 -14.01
C LEU A 17 1.25 11.70 -14.57
N ASP A 18 2.51 11.55 -14.20
CA ASP A 18 3.36 10.44 -14.61
C ASP A 18 3.66 9.55 -13.40
N PHE A 19 3.58 8.23 -13.59
CA PHE A 19 4.09 7.24 -12.65
C PHE A 19 5.21 6.44 -13.32
N GLU A 20 6.33 6.25 -12.62
CA GLU A 20 7.48 5.54 -13.15
C GLU A 20 8.08 4.58 -12.11
N PHE A 21 8.47 3.38 -12.54
CA PHE A 21 9.26 2.48 -11.72
C PHE A 21 10.72 2.88 -11.68
N ASP A 22 11.33 2.75 -10.52
CA ASP A 22 12.79 2.85 -10.37
C ASP A 22 13.45 1.46 -10.46
N GLN A 23 14.78 1.44 -10.53
CA GLN A 23 15.59 0.21 -10.52
C GLN A 23 15.40 -0.64 -9.26
N LYS A 24 15.01 0.00 -8.15
CA LYS A 24 14.71 -0.63 -6.85
C LYS A 24 13.26 -1.08 -6.68
N ASP A 25 12.47 -1.10 -7.76
CA ASP A 25 11.03 -1.42 -7.72
C ASP A 25 10.19 -0.49 -6.83
N ILE A 26 10.58 0.78 -6.76
CA ILE A 26 9.84 1.87 -6.11
C ILE A 26 9.08 2.62 -7.19
N ILE A 27 7.83 2.99 -6.91
CA ILE A 27 7.01 3.76 -7.83
C ILE A 27 7.08 5.24 -7.47
N PHE A 28 7.58 6.04 -8.38
CA PHE A 28 7.61 7.50 -8.25
C PHE A 28 6.51 8.14 -9.09
N ALA A 29 6.05 9.29 -8.64
CA ALA A 29 5.14 10.15 -9.36
C ALA A 29 5.84 11.47 -9.76
N ARG A 30 5.45 12.03 -10.91
CA ARG A 30 5.82 13.39 -11.35
C ARG A 30 4.55 14.13 -11.76
N ILE A 31 4.45 15.37 -11.34
CA ILE A 31 3.41 16.29 -11.78
C ILE A 31 4.08 17.33 -12.68
N ASP A 32 3.57 17.51 -13.89
CA ASP A 32 4.10 18.45 -14.89
C ASP A 32 5.62 18.35 -15.11
N ARG A 33 6.13 17.09 -15.12
CA ARG A 33 7.57 16.78 -15.31
C ARG A 33 8.49 17.40 -14.24
N ARG A 34 7.96 17.80 -13.07
CA ARG A 34 8.74 18.31 -11.96
C ARG A 34 9.51 17.18 -11.26
N ARG A 35 10.16 17.51 -10.12
CA ARG A 35 10.89 16.53 -9.30
C ARG A 35 10.00 15.33 -8.95
N LYS A 36 10.56 14.14 -9.03
CA LYS A 36 9.86 12.90 -8.66
C LYS A 36 9.67 12.81 -7.14
N ILE A 37 8.52 12.34 -6.75
CA ILE A 37 8.12 12.04 -5.37
C ILE A 37 7.61 10.60 -5.30
N PRO A 38 7.68 9.89 -4.16
CA PRO A 38 7.01 8.61 -3.98
C PRO A 38 5.53 8.71 -4.35
N SER A 39 5.01 7.75 -5.12
CA SER A 39 3.61 7.79 -5.60
C SER A 39 2.60 7.73 -4.45
N THR A 40 2.99 7.17 -3.31
CA THR A 40 2.17 7.07 -2.09
C THR A 40 1.86 8.44 -1.48
N ILE A 41 2.70 9.46 -1.71
CA ILE A 41 2.40 10.85 -1.31
C ILE A 41 1.11 11.34 -1.97
N ILE A 42 0.89 11.01 -3.25
CA ILE A 42 -0.38 11.38 -3.93
C ILE A 42 -1.56 10.66 -3.28
N LEU A 43 -1.42 9.36 -2.98
CA LEU A 43 -2.48 8.60 -2.32
C LEU A 43 -2.80 9.13 -0.91
N ARG A 44 -1.78 9.53 -0.16
CA ARG A 44 -1.99 10.18 1.15
C ARG A 44 -2.63 11.56 1.01
N ALA A 45 -2.26 12.34 0.01
CA ALA A 45 -2.88 13.63 -0.28
C ALA A 45 -4.37 13.50 -0.61
N LEU A 46 -4.78 12.37 -1.20
CA LEU A 46 -6.19 12.02 -1.40
C LEU A 46 -6.93 11.62 -0.10
N GLY A 47 -6.22 11.49 1.03
CA GLY A 47 -6.78 11.16 2.35
C GLY A 47 -6.68 9.70 2.77
N TYR A 48 -5.94 8.86 2.04
CA TYR A 48 -5.82 7.44 2.37
C TYR A 48 -4.69 7.18 3.37
N SER A 49 -4.99 6.43 4.41
CA SER A 49 -4.02 5.90 5.39
C SER A 49 -3.15 4.80 4.78
N THR A 50 -2.04 4.45 5.44
CA THR A 50 -1.18 3.34 5.02
C THR A 50 -1.96 2.03 4.87
N GLN A 51 -2.84 1.72 5.82
CA GLN A 51 -3.64 0.50 5.81
C GLN A 51 -4.65 0.49 4.65
N GLU A 52 -5.32 1.60 4.39
CA GLU A 52 -6.25 1.72 3.26
C GLU A 52 -5.54 1.61 1.92
N ILE A 53 -4.36 2.23 1.77
CA ILE A 53 -3.53 2.08 0.57
C ILE A 53 -3.17 0.61 0.36
N ILE A 54 -2.65 -0.07 1.38
CA ILE A 54 -2.26 -1.48 1.30
C ILE A 54 -3.46 -2.38 0.94
N ASN A 55 -4.62 -2.15 1.54
CA ASN A 55 -5.84 -2.91 1.26
C ASN A 55 -6.33 -2.79 -0.19
N GLN A 56 -5.99 -1.69 -0.88
CA GLN A 56 -6.34 -1.50 -2.29
C GLN A 56 -5.48 -2.30 -3.27
N PHE A 57 -4.23 -2.65 -2.87
CA PHE A 57 -3.26 -3.28 -3.77
C PHE A 57 -2.96 -4.74 -3.44
N TYR A 58 -3.18 -5.17 -2.20
CA TYR A 58 -2.77 -6.50 -1.75
C TYR A 58 -3.91 -7.29 -1.11
N ASP A 59 -3.94 -8.57 -1.43
CA ASP A 59 -4.70 -9.55 -0.67
C ASP A 59 -3.99 -9.84 0.65
N GLN A 60 -4.75 -10.23 1.66
CA GLN A 60 -4.24 -10.53 2.99
C GLN A 60 -4.45 -12.00 3.33
N ASN A 61 -3.47 -12.57 4.05
CA ASN A 61 -3.57 -13.91 4.61
C ASN A 61 -3.58 -13.81 6.14
N LYS A 62 -4.59 -14.40 6.75
CA LYS A 62 -4.69 -14.43 8.21
C LYS A 62 -3.74 -15.47 8.79
N ILE A 63 -2.96 -15.05 9.77
CA ILE A 63 -2.11 -15.88 10.60
C ILE A 63 -2.85 -16.14 11.92
N THR A 64 -2.81 -17.38 12.40
CA THR A 64 -3.35 -17.77 13.71
C THR A 64 -2.32 -18.60 14.45
N ILE A 65 -2.01 -18.23 15.68
CA ILE A 65 -1.07 -18.95 16.56
C ILE A 65 -1.89 -19.76 17.56
N LYS A 66 -1.69 -21.09 17.55
CA LYS A 66 -2.35 -22.03 18.48
C LYS A 66 -1.32 -23.03 19.02
N ASP A 67 -1.26 -23.18 20.32
CA ASP A 67 -0.38 -24.14 21.01
C ASP A 67 1.10 -24.05 20.54
N GLY A 68 1.59 -22.83 20.30
CA GLY A 68 2.96 -22.59 19.79
C GLY A 68 3.15 -22.93 18.33
N HIS A 69 2.10 -23.25 17.58
CA HIS A 69 2.14 -23.52 16.15
C HIS A 69 1.48 -22.40 15.36
N ILE A 70 2.11 -22.03 14.25
CA ILE A 70 1.61 -20.98 13.36
C ILE A 70 0.79 -21.62 12.22
N PHE A 71 -0.41 -21.13 12.00
CA PHE A 71 -1.29 -21.53 10.92
C PHE A 71 -1.58 -20.33 10.03
N ILE A 72 -1.57 -20.54 8.70
CA ILE A 72 -1.93 -19.54 7.71
C ILE A 72 -3.24 -19.93 7.02
N ASP A 73 -4.18 -18.97 6.93
CA ASP A 73 -5.39 -19.12 6.14
C ASP A 73 -5.09 -18.69 4.70
N GLN A 74 -4.60 -19.63 3.91
CA GLN A 74 -4.26 -19.42 2.51
C GLN A 74 -4.71 -20.61 1.68
N LYS A 75 -5.27 -20.34 0.51
CA LYS A 75 -5.60 -21.41 -0.44
C LYS A 75 -4.34 -21.90 -1.13
N LEU A 76 -4.17 -23.23 -1.20
CA LEU A 76 -3.02 -23.81 -1.90
C LEU A 76 -2.99 -23.46 -3.40
N GLU A 77 -4.12 -23.03 -3.95
CA GLU A 77 -4.26 -22.56 -5.34
C GLU A 77 -3.44 -21.30 -5.60
N ASP A 78 -3.37 -20.41 -4.62
CA ASP A 78 -2.63 -19.13 -4.71
C ASP A 78 -1.12 -19.35 -4.78
N LEU A 79 -0.67 -20.56 -4.39
CA LEU A 79 0.73 -21.00 -4.45
C LEU A 79 1.02 -21.86 -5.68
N LYS A 80 0.12 -21.96 -6.65
CA LYS A 80 0.32 -22.75 -7.87
C LYS A 80 1.60 -22.35 -8.59
N GLY A 81 2.43 -23.35 -8.90
CA GLY A 81 3.67 -23.14 -9.64
C GLY A 81 4.86 -22.67 -8.80
N SER A 82 4.65 -22.23 -7.54
CA SER A 82 5.73 -21.91 -6.61
C SER A 82 6.39 -23.21 -6.06
N ILE A 83 7.60 -23.06 -5.54
CA ILE A 83 8.32 -24.15 -4.86
C ILE A 83 8.01 -24.06 -3.37
N ALA A 84 7.55 -25.16 -2.77
CA ALA A 84 7.29 -25.22 -1.35
C ALA A 84 8.58 -25.04 -0.55
N SER A 85 8.65 -24.02 0.31
CA SER A 85 9.81 -23.75 1.18
C SER A 85 9.85 -24.66 2.41
N PHE A 86 8.73 -25.32 2.73
CA PHE A 86 8.55 -26.25 3.85
C PHE A 86 7.58 -27.35 3.47
N ASP A 87 7.47 -28.38 4.33
CA ASP A 87 6.52 -29.48 4.15
C ASP A 87 5.10 -29.04 4.52
N ILE A 88 4.16 -29.17 3.59
CA ILE A 88 2.75 -28.79 3.81
C ILE A 88 1.96 -30.04 4.20
N TYR A 89 1.41 -30.03 5.41
CA TYR A 89 0.61 -31.11 5.96
C TYR A 89 -0.85 -30.73 6.08
N HIS A 90 -1.74 -31.68 5.90
CA HIS A 90 -3.14 -31.59 6.27
C HIS A 90 -3.59 -32.88 6.96
N ASN A 91 -4.15 -32.77 8.17
CA ASN A 91 -4.56 -33.91 8.99
C ASN A 91 -3.44 -34.99 9.12
N LYS A 92 -2.21 -34.57 9.44
CA LYS A 92 -1.02 -35.41 9.54
C LYS A 92 -0.58 -36.10 8.24
N LYS A 93 -1.21 -35.79 7.10
CA LYS A 93 -0.82 -36.32 5.78
C LYS A 93 -0.02 -35.25 5.04
N LEU A 94 1.16 -35.65 4.53
CA LEU A 94 1.98 -34.79 3.68
C LEU A 94 1.28 -34.58 2.32
N ILE A 95 1.01 -33.31 1.98
CA ILE A 95 0.42 -32.89 0.71
C ILE A 95 1.49 -32.46 -0.28
N VAL A 96 2.45 -31.62 0.19
CA VAL A 96 3.58 -31.13 -0.61
C VAL A 96 4.84 -31.22 0.22
N ALA A 97 5.88 -31.84 -0.31
CA ALA A 97 7.18 -31.89 0.33
C ALA A 97 8.00 -30.62 0.02
N LYS A 98 8.84 -30.20 0.97
CA LYS A 98 9.81 -29.11 0.81
C LYS A 98 10.61 -29.28 -0.49
N GLY A 99 10.83 -28.18 -1.21
CA GLY A 99 11.58 -28.15 -2.47
C GLY A 99 10.81 -28.68 -3.70
N LYS A 100 9.57 -29.12 -3.54
CA LYS A 100 8.72 -29.54 -4.67
C LYS A 100 7.84 -28.41 -5.16
N ARG A 101 7.64 -28.35 -6.49
CA ARG A 101 6.71 -27.41 -7.10
C ARG A 101 5.27 -27.82 -6.82
N ILE A 102 4.44 -26.86 -6.42
CA ILE A 102 3.01 -27.06 -6.14
C ILE A 102 2.27 -27.23 -7.47
N THR A 103 1.74 -28.44 -7.68
CA THR A 103 1.07 -28.86 -8.92
C THR A 103 -0.45 -28.84 -8.79
N LEU A 104 -1.16 -28.83 -9.93
CA LEU A 104 -2.63 -28.93 -9.97
C LEU A 104 -3.15 -30.16 -9.22
N ARG A 105 -2.46 -31.30 -9.30
CA ARG A 105 -2.85 -32.54 -8.61
C ARG A 105 -2.88 -32.36 -7.08
N GLN A 106 -1.89 -31.67 -6.52
CA GLN A 106 -1.83 -31.39 -5.08
C GLN A 106 -2.90 -30.41 -4.65
N ILE A 107 -3.20 -29.39 -5.49
CA ILE A 107 -4.28 -28.45 -5.28
C ILE A 107 -5.65 -29.16 -5.28
N GLU A 108 -5.87 -30.11 -6.19
CA GLU A 108 -7.10 -30.92 -6.20
C GLU A 108 -7.26 -31.78 -4.94
N VAL A 109 -6.15 -32.36 -4.44
CA VAL A 109 -6.15 -33.09 -3.17
C VAL A 109 -6.50 -32.18 -2.00
N ALA A 110 -5.94 -30.98 -1.95
CA ALA A 110 -6.24 -29.99 -0.93
C ALA A 110 -7.71 -29.52 -0.99
N LYS A 111 -8.25 -29.30 -2.20
CA LYS A 111 -9.66 -28.98 -2.40
C LYS A 111 -10.61 -30.08 -1.92
N LYS A 112 -10.33 -31.32 -2.30
CA LYS A 112 -11.14 -32.49 -1.87
C LYS A 112 -11.13 -32.65 -0.35
N SER A 113 -10.03 -32.34 0.31
CA SER A 113 -9.91 -32.37 1.77
C SER A 113 -10.45 -31.12 2.48
N LYS A 114 -11.00 -30.14 1.74
CA LYS A 114 -11.52 -28.85 2.27
C LYS A 114 -10.49 -28.09 3.12
N MET A 115 -9.21 -28.18 2.75
CA MET A 115 -8.13 -27.52 3.44
C MET A 115 -8.26 -26.01 3.30
N LYS A 116 -8.43 -25.29 4.41
CA LYS A 116 -8.55 -23.83 4.47
C LYS A 116 -7.26 -23.19 5.01
N ASN A 117 -6.58 -23.90 5.90
CA ASN A 117 -5.37 -23.45 6.54
C ASN A 117 -4.35 -24.58 6.60
N PHE A 118 -3.09 -24.24 6.78
CA PHE A 118 -2.01 -25.20 6.99
C PHE A 118 -0.96 -24.62 7.94
N GLN A 119 -0.26 -25.52 8.62
CA GLN A 119 0.81 -25.14 9.54
C GLN A 119 2.03 -24.65 8.76
N VAL A 120 2.65 -23.59 9.24
CA VAL A 120 3.89 -23.02 8.71
C VAL A 120 4.94 -22.94 9.81
N PRO A 121 6.24 -23.08 9.51
CA PRO A 121 7.30 -22.83 10.48
C PRO A 121 7.45 -21.33 10.75
N ASP A 122 8.07 -20.96 11.88
CA ASP A 122 8.32 -19.56 12.25
C ASP A 122 9.14 -18.82 11.19
N ASP A 123 10.11 -19.50 10.58
CA ASP A 123 10.94 -18.95 9.49
C ASP A 123 10.13 -18.52 8.26
N TYR A 124 8.91 -19.03 8.09
CA TYR A 124 8.03 -18.64 6.98
C TYR A 124 7.59 -17.18 7.08
N LEU A 125 7.47 -16.66 8.30
CA LEU A 125 7.07 -15.28 8.54
C LEU A 125 8.18 -14.27 8.26
N LEU A 126 9.46 -14.72 8.27
CA LEU A 126 10.58 -13.82 8.01
C LEU A 126 10.51 -13.20 6.62
N GLY A 127 10.66 -11.88 6.56
CA GLY A 127 10.55 -11.10 5.32
C GLY A 127 9.11 -10.89 4.82
N LYS A 128 8.09 -11.42 5.51
CA LYS A 128 6.70 -11.06 5.23
C LYS A 128 6.37 -9.71 5.85
N ARG A 129 5.33 -9.05 5.34
CA ARG A 129 4.90 -7.75 5.82
C ARG A 129 3.54 -7.82 6.50
N ILE A 130 3.40 -7.05 7.57
CA ILE A 130 2.17 -6.96 8.36
C ILE A 130 1.15 -6.14 7.58
N ALA A 131 -0.09 -6.64 7.51
CA ALA A 131 -1.16 -6.03 6.72
C ALA A 131 -1.97 -4.98 7.50
N GLU A 132 -1.95 -5.02 8.83
CA GLU A 132 -2.74 -4.17 9.70
C GLU A 132 -1.95 -3.76 10.95
N ASP A 133 -2.27 -2.60 11.54
CA ASP A 133 -1.66 -2.20 12.80
C ASP A 133 -2.08 -3.14 13.93
N ILE A 134 -1.12 -3.69 14.65
CA ILE A 134 -1.37 -4.55 15.80
C ILE A 134 -1.19 -3.74 17.07
N SER A 135 -2.31 -3.41 17.70
CA SER A 135 -2.32 -2.60 18.94
C SER A 135 -2.51 -3.47 20.16
N ILE A 136 -1.78 -3.14 21.21
CA ILE A 136 -1.91 -3.74 22.54
C ILE A 136 -2.17 -2.65 23.57
N LYS A 137 -2.84 -3.01 24.66
CA LYS A 137 -3.06 -2.11 25.80
C LYS A 137 -2.00 -2.35 26.84
N LEU A 138 -1.13 -1.37 27.07
CA LEU A 138 -0.09 -1.38 28.09
C LEU A 138 -0.39 -0.37 29.20
N ASN A 139 0.13 -0.63 30.38
CA ASN A 139 0.16 0.38 31.44
C ASN A 139 1.36 1.32 31.22
N GLY A 140 1.29 2.55 31.73
CA GLY A 140 2.34 3.54 31.53
C GLY A 140 3.78 3.06 31.83
N PRO A 141 4.05 2.33 32.93
CA PRO A 141 5.39 1.80 33.25
C PRO A 141 5.94 0.82 32.20
N ASP A 142 5.07 0.05 31.54
CA ASP A 142 5.44 -1.01 30.59
C ASP A 142 5.77 -0.44 29.19
N ILE A 143 5.54 0.84 28.97
CA ILE A 143 5.77 1.51 27.68
C ILE A 143 7.28 1.74 27.52
N LYS A 144 7.83 1.29 26.39
CA LYS A 144 9.23 1.53 25.99
C LYS A 144 9.33 2.77 25.09
N VAL A 145 10.49 3.42 25.10
CA VAL A 145 10.82 4.49 24.14
C VAL A 145 10.84 3.89 22.74
N ASP A 146 10.48 4.69 21.74
CA ASP A 146 10.31 4.31 20.31
C ASP A 146 9.06 3.49 19.97
N MET A 147 8.21 3.14 20.95
CA MET A 147 6.87 2.63 20.66
C MET A 147 6.00 3.71 20.02
N VAL A 148 5.01 3.32 19.24
CA VAL A 148 4.11 4.23 18.52
C VAL A 148 2.72 4.17 19.18
N SER A 149 2.16 5.33 19.51
CA SER A 149 0.79 5.40 20.01
C SER A 149 -0.21 5.05 18.93
N SER A 150 -1.20 4.21 19.22
CA SER A 150 -2.29 3.89 18.30
C SER A 150 -3.41 4.93 18.30
N GLU A 151 -3.54 5.67 19.39
CA GLU A 151 -4.59 6.63 19.61
C GLU A 151 -4.01 7.96 20.11
N GLN A 152 -4.78 9.02 19.97
CA GLN A 152 -4.47 10.30 20.57
C GLN A 152 -4.60 10.17 22.09
N ILE A 153 -3.53 10.48 22.83
CA ILE A 153 -3.50 10.37 24.28
C ILE A 153 -3.62 11.77 24.87
N ILE A 154 -4.71 11.97 25.62
CA ILE A 154 -5.00 13.21 26.32
C ILE A 154 -4.86 12.93 27.83
N ASP A 155 -4.21 13.82 28.55
CA ASP A 155 -4.15 13.78 30.01
C ASP A 155 -5.56 13.96 30.59
N SER A 156 -6.01 12.99 31.38
CA SER A 156 -7.35 13.00 31.98
C SER A 156 -7.53 14.06 33.09
N GLU A 157 -6.44 14.60 33.64
CA GLU A 157 -6.49 15.61 34.70
C GLU A 157 -6.35 17.04 34.15
N THR A 158 -5.45 17.26 33.18
CA THR A 158 -5.15 18.57 32.63
C THR A 158 -5.87 18.85 31.31
N GLY A 159 -6.34 17.81 30.59
CA GLY A 159 -6.92 17.92 29.26
C GLY A 159 -5.90 18.25 28.16
N GLU A 160 -4.61 18.26 28.49
CA GLU A 160 -3.55 18.51 27.52
C GLU A 160 -3.27 17.27 26.65
N LEU A 161 -2.97 17.53 25.37
CA LEU A 161 -2.52 16.49 24.45
C LEU A 161 -1.11 16.03 24.82
N ILE A 162 -0.96 14.77 25.25
CA ILE A 162 0.35 14.18 25.58
C ILE A 162 1.03 13.62 24.31
N CYS A 163 0.26 12.94 23.46
CA CYS A 163 0.77 12.26 22.28
C CYS A 163 -0.30 12.20 21.20
N GLU A 164 0.08 12.44 19.95
CA GLU A 164 -0.81 12.27 18.79
C GLU A 164 -0.88 10.79 18.37
N ALA A 165 -1.94 10.43 17.66
CA ALA A 165 -2.04 9.11 17.06
C ALA A 165 -0.89 8.88 16.05
N ASN A 166 -0.31 7.68 16.09
CA ASN A 166 0.85 7.29 15.27
C ASN A 166 2.15 8.07 15.56
N GLN A 167 2.23 8.77 16.67
CA GLN A 167 3.44 9.44 17.12
C GLN A 167 4.35 8.47 17.89
N LYS A 168 5.68 8.56 17.64
CA LYS A 168 6.68 7.83 18.42
C LYS A 168 6.82 8.41 19.82
N ILE A 169 6.85 7.52 20.80
CA ILE A 169 7.01 7.88 22.22
C ILE A 169 8.49 8.16 22.49
N ASN A 170 8.80 9.41 22.77
CA ASN A 170 10.12 9.83 23.23
C ASN A 170 10.22 9.75 24.77
N LYS A 171 11.38 10.10 25.34
CA LYS A 171 11.62 10.06 26.78
C LYS A 171 10.68 10.98 27.55
N GLU A 172 10.39 12.18 27.04
CA GLU A 172 9.51 13.15 27.69
C GLU A 172 8.05 12.68 27.73
N ILE A 173 7.57 12.12 26.61
CA ILE A 173 6.23 11.53 26.51
C ILE A 173 6.11 10.33 27.47
N LYS A 174 7.14 9.48 27.52
CA LYS A 174 7.17 8.33 28.45
C LYS A 174 7.05 8.74 29.91
N GLU A 175 7.74 9.79 30.34
CA GLU A 175 7.66 10.31 31.70
C GLU A 175 6.25 10.81 32.04
N LYS A 176 5.59 11.50 31.11
CA LYS A 176 4.20 11.94 31.26
C LYS A 176 3.21 10.76 31.32
N LEU A 177 3.49 9.69 30.59
CA LEU A 177 2.65 8.49 30.54
C LEU A 177 2.84 7.52 31.71
N ALA A 178 3.89 7.69 32.53
CA ALA A 178 4.25 6.75 33.59
C ALA A 178 3.10 6.43 34.59
N ASN A 179 2.19 7.38 34.81
CA ASN A 179 1.06 7.23 35.73
C ASN A 179 -0.27 6.86 35.01
N SER A 180 -0.26 6.73 33.70
CA SER A 180 -1.47 6.47 32.92
C SER A 180 -1.86 4.99 32.93
N LYS A 181 -3.17 4.71 32.98
CA LYS A 181 -3.72 3.36 32.98
C LYS A 181 -4.15 2.97 31.56
N LYS A 182 -3.70 1.81 31.07
CA LYS A 182 -4.13 1.15 29.82
C LYS A 182 -4.14 2.07 28.59
N ILE A 183 -2.98 2.31 28.06
CA ILE A 183 -2.78 3.06 26.83
C ILE A 183 -2.70 2.07 25.66
N SER A 184 -3.38 2.37 24.56
CA SER A 184 -3.28 1.63 23.29
C SER A 184 -1.99 1.99 22.59
N ILE A 185 -1.11 1.02 22.38
CA ILE A 185 0.16 1.19 21.70
C ILE A 185 0.19 0.29 20.46
N ASN A 186 0.63 0.82 19.33
CA ASN A 186 0.92 0.01 18.16
C ASN A 186 2.21 -0.78 18.41
N LEU A 187 2.05 -2.06 18.68
CA LEU A 187 3.18 -2.96 18.84
C LEU A 187 3.89 -3.17 17.52
N LEU A 188 3.12 -3.37 16.46
CA LEU A 188 3.60 -3.57 15.10
C LEU A 188 2.78 -2.70 14.15
N ALA A 189 3.46 -2.00 13.25
CA ALA A 189 2.84 -1.12 12.28
C ALA A 189 2.50 -1.85 10.98
N CYS A 190 1.45 -1.40 10.32
CA CYS A 190 1.13 -1.80 8.95
C CYS A 190 2.31 -1.54 8.01
N ASN A 191 2.58 -2.44 7.09
CA ASN A 191 3.75 -2.47 6.19
C ASN A 191 5.09 -2.83 6.86
N GLN A 192 5.15 -3.03 8.17
CA GLN A 192 6.38 -3.45 8.84
C GLN A 192 6.80 -4.84 8.36
N GLU A 193 8.08 -5.00 8.03
CA GLU A 193 8.66 -6.31 7.71
C GLU A 193 8.86 -7.10 9.00
N ILE A 194 8.52 -8.38 8.95
CA ILE A 194 8.66 -9.30 10.07
C ILE A 194 10.09 -9.82 10.10
N ASP A 195 10.83 -9.46 11.13
CA ASP A 195 12.16 -9.95 11.49
C ASP A 195 12.11 -10.85 12.73
N VAL A 196 13.25 -11.29 13.19
CA VAL A 196 13.38 -12.18 14.35
C VAL A 196 12.86 -11.49 15.63
N ASP A 197 13.15 -10.19 15.77
CA ASP A 197 12.72 -9.41 16.94
C ASP A 197 11.19 -9.22 16.94
N THR A 198 10.61 -9.02 15.77
CA THR A 198 9.15 -8.95 15.59
C THR A 198 8.46 -10.25 15.99
N ILE A 199 9.02 -11.41 15.61
CA ILE A 199 8.49 -12.73 16.02
C ILE A 199 8.58 -12.89 17.54
N ALA A 200 9.68 -12.48 18.15
CA ALA A 200 9.83 -12.52 19.61
C ALA A 200 8.77 -11.66 20.31
N LEU A 201 8.49 -10.44 19.80
CA LEU A 201 7.44 -9.57 20.33
C LEU A 201 6.03 -10.18 20.18
N ILE A 202 5.74 -10.83 19.07
CA ILE A 202 4.46 -11.53 18.85
C ILE A 202 4.26 -12.61 19.90
N HIS A 203 5.29 -13.39 20.21
CA HIS A 203 5.22 -14.43 21.25
C HIS A 203 5.18 -13.85 22.67
N GLU A 204 5.97 -12.82 22.99
CA GLU A 204 6.01 -12.16 24.30
C GLU A 204 4.63 -11.60 24.70
N HIS A 205 3.94 -10.97 23.73
CA HIS A 205 2.63 -10.35 23.95
C HIS A 205 1.45 -11.27 23.67
N ASN A 206 1.67 -12.58 23.41
CA ASN A 206 0.64 -13.59 23.17
C ASN A 206 -0.36 -13.16 22.08
N ILE A 207 0.12 -12.65 20.97
CA ILE A 207 -0.73 -12.28 19.83
C ILE A 207 -1.25 -13.56 19.19
N ILE A 208 -2.57 -13.77 19.26
CA ILE A 208 -3.22 -14.99 18.80
C ILE A 208 -3.44 -14.98 17.29
N SER A 209 -3.71 -13.82 16.70
CA SER A 209 -3.95 -13.71 15.27
C SER A 209 -3.61 -12.33 14.73
N PHE A 210 -3.13 -12.28 13.49
CA PHE A 210 -2.86 -11.07 12.73
C PHE A 210 -2.88 -11.38 11.24
N SER A 211 -2.84 -10.35 10.40
CA SER A 211 -2.85 -10.50 8.95
C SER A 211 -1.50 -10.13 8.35
N ILE A 212 -1.06 -10.88 7.36
CA ILE A 212 0.13 -10.60 6.56
C ILE A 212 -0.24 -10.36 5.10
N LEU A 213 0.59 -9.61 4.39
CA LEU A 213 0.39 -9.36 2.97
C LEU A 213 0.73 -10.60 2.13
N HIS A 214 -0.10 -10.86 1.13
CA HIS A 214 0.18 -11.88 0.13
C HIS A 214 1.06 -11.29 -0.97
N THR A 215 2.36 -11.34 -0.78
CA THR A 215 3.37 -10.92 -1.77
C THR A 215 4.25 -12.09 -2.17
N ASN A 216 4.70 -12.11 -3.44
CA ASN A 216 5.66 -13.07 -3.96
C ASN A 216 6.51 -12.44 -5.06
N ASP A 217 7.58 -13.12 -5.47
CA ASP A 217 8.51 -12.64 -6.51
C ASP A 217 8.06 -13.00 -7.94
N LEU A 218 6.93 -13.72 -8.10
CA LEU A 218 6.49 -14.22 -9.39
C LEU A 218 5.52 -13.24 -10.08
N ASP A 219 4.41 -12.91 -9.42
CA ASP A 219 3.29 -12.16 -9.99
C ASP A 219 2.65 -11.15 -9.01
N ARG A 220 3.16 -11.03 -7.79
CA ARG A 220 2.63 -10.17 -6.72
C ARG A 220 3.75 -9.43 -5.98
N GLY A 221 4.42 -8.54 -6.69
CA GLY A 221 5.55 -7.79 -6.15
C GLY A 221 5.15 -6.79 -5.06
N SER A 222 6.07 -6.53 -4.12
CA SER A 222 5.86 -5.61 -2.98
C SER A 222 6.11 -4.14 -3.31
N PHE A 223 5.75 -3.68 -4.53
CA PHE A 223 6.12 -2.37 -5.07
C PHE A 223 5.59 -1.19 -4.25
N ILE A 224 4.32 -1.23 -3.87
CA ILE A 224 3.70 -0.18 -3.03
C ILE A 224 4.30 -0.19 -1.63
N CYS A 225 4.57 -1.37 -1.07
CA CYS A 225 5.23 -1.50 0.23
C CYS A 225 6.61 -0.85 0.22
N ASN A 226 7.43 -1.13 -0.80
CA ASN A 226 8.75 -0.53 -0.97
C ASN A 226 8.66 0.99 -1.18
N THR A 227 7.58 1.47 -1.80
CA THR A 227 7.33 2.90 -2.00
C THR A 227 6.93 3.58 -0.69
N LEU A 228 6.12 2.92 0.15
CA LEU A 228 5.75 3.39 1.48
C LEU A 228 6.96 3.49 2.42
N ASP A 229 7.94 2.59 2.31
CA ASP A 229 9.16 2.62 3.12
C ASP A 229 10.03 3.86 2.84
N VAL A 230 9.94 4.41 1.63
CA VAL A 230 10.70 5.60 1.19
C VAL A 230 9.89 6.90 1.35
N ASP A 231 8.59 6.78 1.60
CA ASP A 231 7.68 7.91 1.76
C ASP A 231 7.94 8.63 3.10
N PRO A 232 8.38 9.90 3.10
CA PRO A 232 8.64 10.65 4.32
C PRO A 232 7.36 11.19 4.99
N THR A 233 6.19 11.02 4.36
CA THR A 233 4.92 11.55 4.86
C THR A 233 4.16 10.50 5.65
N HIS A 234 3.35 10.91 6.63
CA HIS A 234 2.61 10.00 7.49
C HIS A 234 1.10 10.25 7.45
N ASP A 235 0.69 11.45 7.10
CA ASP A 235 -0.70 11.90 7.06
C ASP A 235 -1.02 12.71 5.79
N GLN A 236 -2.29 13.06 5.63
CA GLN A 236 -2.76 13.84 4.48
C GLN A 236 -2.12 15.23 4.42
N ASN A 237 -2.01 15.91 5.57
CA ASN A 237 -1.48 17.29 5.62
C ASN A 237 0.01 17.32 5.23
N SER A 238 0.82 16.39 5.74
CA SER A 238 2.24 16.31 5.38
C SER A 238 2.43 16.01 3.89
N ALA A 239 1.57 15.17 3.31
CA ALA A 239 1.59 14.86 1.88
C ALA A 239 1.22 16.08 1.02
N LEU A 240 0.16 16.80 1.38
CA LEU A 240 -0.25 18.03 0.68
C LEU A 240 0.83 19.11 0.75
N ILE A 241 1.49 19.27 1.90
CA ILE A 241 2.60 20.21 2.09
C ILE A 241 3.79 19.83 1.21
N GLU A 242 4.13 18.54 1.11
CA GLU A 242 5.25 18.10 0.26
C GLU A 242 4.97 18.35 -1.23
N ILE A 243 3.73 18.09 -1.68
CA ILE A 243 3.30 18.43 -3.06
C ILE A 243 3.35 19.94 -3.28
N TYR A 244 2.90 20.75 -2.32
CA TYR A 244 2.93 22.21 -2.42
C TYR A 244 4.35 22.73 -2.55
N ARG A 245 5.28 22.26 -1.71
CA ARG A 245 6.72 22.64 -1.77
C ARG A 245 7.35 22.27 -3.10
N MET A 246 6.97 21.13 -3.68
CA MET A 246 7.44 20.72 -5.00
C MET A 246 6.90 21.63 -6.11
N MET A 247 5.62 22.02 -6.04
CA MET A 247 4.96 22.81 -7.07
C MET A 247 5.30 24.31 -6.98
N ARG A 248 5.48 24.82 -5.74
CA ARG A 248 5.77 26.22 -5.46
C ARG A 248 6.98 26.38 -4.53
N PRO A 249 8.19 26.12 -5.03
CA PRO A 249 9.38 26.25 -4.22
C PRO A 249 9.57 27.70 -3.76
N GLY A 250 9.84 27.88 -2.47
CA GLY A 250 10.08 29.21 -1.87
C GLY A 250 8.85 29.88 -1.25
N GLU A 251 7.64 29.36 -1.48
CA GLU A 251 6.42 29.84 -0.79
C GLU A 251 6.18 29.03 0.49
N PRO A 252 5.82 29.67 1.61
CA PRO A 252 5.47 28.94 2.84
C PRO A 252 4.15 28.20 2.65
N PRO A 253 4.11 26.86 2.90
CA PRO A 253 2.89 26.07 2.75
C PRO A 253 1.93 26.37 3.92
N THR A 254 0.65 26.64 3.62
CA THR A 254 -0.45 26.61 4.57
C THR A 254 -1.36 25.42 4.24
N ALA A 255 -2.07 24.89 5.22
CA ALA A 255 -2.94 23.73 5.02
C ALA A 255 -4.00 23.99 3.93
N ASP A 256 -4.66 25.15 4.00
CA ASP A 256 -5.72 25.53 3.03
C ASP A 256 -5.15 25.72 1.62
N ALA A 257 -4.02 26.44 1.48
CA ALA A 257 -3.40 26.67 0.17
C ALA A 257 -2.89 25.36 -0.46
N SER A 258 -2.38 24.45 0.36
CA SER A 258 -1.88 23.14 -0.10
C SER A 258 -3.03 22.26 -0.58
N SER A 259 -4.14 22.20 0.17
CA SER A 259 -5.35 21.47 -0.20
C SER A 259 -5.98 22.04 -1.47
N GLN A 260 -6.13 23.36 -1.56
CA GLN A 260 -6.69 24.03 -2.73
C GLN A 260 -5.81 23.84 -3.98
N LEU A 261 -4.47 23.88 -3.82
CA LEU A 261 -3.56 23.60 -4.93
C LEU A 261 -3.79 22.18 -5.48
N PHE A 262 -3.82 21.19 -4.59
CA PHE A 262 -3.98 19.78 -5.00
C PHE A 262 -5.33 19.53 -5.70
N THR A 263 -6.43 20.06 -5.15
CA THR A 263 -7.76 20.01 -5.78
C THR A 263 -7.75 20.64 -7.17
N ASN A 264 -7.09 21.78 -7.33
CA ASN A 264 -6.98 22.49 -8.60
C ASN A 264 -6.15 21.74 -9.65
N LEU A 265 -5.22 20.89 -9.23
CA LEU A 265 -4.39 20.09 -10.16
C LEU A 265 -5.18 19.03 -10.90
N PHE A 266 -6.12 18.35 -10.22
CA PHE A 266 -6.73 17.13 -10.75
C PHE A 266 -8.25 17.06 -10.65
N GLN A 267 -8.88 17.75 -9.68
CA GLN A 267 -10.29 17.56 -9.32
C GLN A 267 -11.19 18.74 -9.68
N SER A 268 -10.61 19.88 -10.09
CA SER A 268 -11.39 21.06 -10.46
C SER A 268 -11.72 21.04 -11.95
N SER A 269 -12.99 21.02 -12.31
CA SER A 269 -13.48 21.06 -13.71
C SER A 269 -13.04 22.31 -14.46
N ASP A 270 -12.77 23.41 -13.76
CA ASP A 270 -12.30 24.65 -14.37
C ASP A 270 -10.85 24.58 -14.85
N ARG A 271 -10.05 23.67 -14.25
CA ARG A 271 -8.61 23.59 -14.47
C ARG A 271 -8.14 22.26 -15.04
N TYR A 272 -8.93 21.21 -14.89
CA TYR A 272 -8.61 19.89 -15.34
C TYR A 272 -9.75 19.28 -16.16
N ASP A 273 -9.45 18.76 -17.34
CA ASP A 273 -10.41 18.16 -18.24
C ASP A 273 -9.75 17.08 -19.10
N LEU A 274 -10.21 15.85 -18.99
CA LEU A 274 -9.82 14.72 -19.84
C LEU A 274 -10.49 14.76 -21.23
N SER A 275 -11.56 15.53 -21.38
CA SER A 275 -12.57 15.44 -22.45
C SER A 275 -13.36 14.11 -22.43
N ASP A 276 -14.53 14.08 -23.07
CA ASP A 276 -15.37 12.86 -23.15
C ASP A 276 -14.65 11.70 -23.83
N VAL A 277 -13.91 11.99 -24.91
CA VAL A 277 -13.13 10.98 -25.61
C VAL A 277 -11.97 10.46 -24.75
N GLY A 278 -11.30 11.35 -24.02
CA GLY A 278 -10.25 10.99 -23.09
C GLY A 278 -10.78 10.12 -21.95
N ARG A 279 -11.94 10.48 -21.39
CA ARG A 279 -12.61 9.69 -20.34
C ARG A 279 -13.00 8.31 -20.83
N MET A 280 -13.60 8.21 -22.04
CA MET A 280 -13.95 6.94 -22.65
C MET A 280 -12.71 6.04 -22.84
N LYS A 281 -11.62 6.57 -23.39
CA LYS A 281 -10.38 5.81 -23.57
C LYS A 281 -9.75 5.38 -22.27
N PHE A 282 -9.75 6.25 -21.26
CA PHE A 282 -9.27 5.93 -19.93
C PHE A 282 -10.07 4.76 -19.32
N ASN A 283 -11.39 4.86 -19.31
CA ASN A 283 -12.26 3.83 -18.76
C ASN A 283 -12.10 2.50 -19.49
N SER A 284 -12.00 2.52 -20.82
CA SER A 284 -11.72 1.32 -21.64
C SER A 284 -10.37 0.69 -21.28
N ARG A 285 -9.32 1.51 -21.08
CA ARG A 285 -7.97 1.01 -20.75
C ARG A 285 -7.89 0.34 -19.40
N VAL A 286 -8.58 0.89 -18.38
CA VAL A 286 -8.61 0.32 -17.03
C VAL A 286 -9.69 -0.76 -16.85
N GLY A 287 -10.42 -1.11 -17.92
CA GLY A 287 -11.40 -2.21 -17.92
C GLY A 287 -12.73 -1.90 -17.24
N ARG A 288 -13.13 -0.62 -17.17
CA ARG A 288 -14.44 -0.23 -16.64
C ARG A 288 -15.55 -0.52 -17.65
N GLU A 289 -16.72 -0.98 -17.15
CA GLU A 289 -17.90 -1.23 -17.99
C GLU A 289 -18.53 0.06 -18.53
N LYS A 290 -18.59 1.11 -17.70
CA LYS A 290 -19.13 2.43 -18.10
C LYS A 290 -18.06 3.23 -18.81
N MET A 291 -18.35 3.64 -20.04
CA MET A 291 -17.43 4.44 -20.86
C MET A 291 -17.55 5.95 -20.58
N GLU A 292 -18.62 6.38 -19.96
CA GLU A 292 -18.91 7.78 -19.60
C GLU A 292 -18.54 8.05 -18.14
N GLY A 293 -18.35 9.31 -17.76
CA GLY A 293 -18.04 9.75 -16.41
C GLY A 293 -17.59 11.21 -16.36
N GLU A 294 -17.25 11.66 -15.16
CA GLU A 294 -16.69 13.00 -14.98
C GLU A 294 -15.35 13.13 -15.72
N THR A 295 -15.10 14.30 -16.29
CA THR A 295 -13.88 14.56 -17.07
C THR A 295 -12.69 14.97 -16.18
N THR A 296 -12.92 15.18 -14.89
CA THR A 296 -11.87 15.36 -13.88
C THR A 296 -11.29 14.02 -13.42
N LEU A 297 -10.12 14.04 -12.81
CA LEU A 297 -9.47 12.83 -12.30
C LEU A 297 -9.99 12.50 -10.89
N SER A 298 -10.68 11.38 -10.77
CA SER A 298 -11.18 10.88 -9.47
C SER A 298 -10.09 10.15 -8.68
N ASN A 299 -10.35 9.91 -7.39
CA ASN A 299 -9.46 9.10 -6.56
C ASN A 299 -9.28 7.70 -7.12
N ASP A 300 -10.37 7.07 -7.56
CA ASP A 300 -10.35 5.72 -8.14
C ASP A 300 -9.54 5.66 -9.44
N ASP A 301 -9.54 6.74 -10.23
CA ASP A 301 -8.73 6.81 -11.45
C ASP A 301 -7.24 6.67 -11.15
N ILE A 302 -6.76 7.33 -10.10
CA ILE A 302 -5.36 7.28 -9.70
C ILE A 302 -4.98 5.87 -9.23
N PHE A 303 -5.86 5.22 -8.45
CA PHE A 303 -5.66 3.82 -8.06
C PHE A 303 -5.63 2.88 -9.27
N ASP A 304 -6.55 3.06 -10.22
CA ASP A 304 -6.64 2.21 -11.40
C ASP A 304 -5.40 2.33 -12.30
N VAL A 305 -4.85 3.54 -12.45
CA VAL A 305 -3.59 3.76 -13.17
C VAL A 305 -2.44 3.02 -12.50
N LEU A 306 -2.32 3.14 -11.16
CA LEU A 306 -1.29 2.44 -10.40
C LEU A 306 -1.46 0.92 -10.45
N LYS A 307 -2.69 0.41 -10.33
CA LYS A 307 -3.00 -1.02 -10.47
C LYS A 307 -2.63 -1.54 -11.86
N THR A 308 -2.98 -0.81 -12.91
CA THR A 308 -2.61 -1.17 -14.29
C THR A 308 -1.10 -1.20 -14.47
N LEU A 309 -0.38 -0.20 -13.96
CA LEU A 309 1.08 -0.15 -14.02
C LEU A 309 1.73 -1.33 -13.27
N ILE A 310 1.22 -1.67 -12.08
CA ILE A 310 1.67 -2.83 -11.30
C ILE A 310 1.37 -4.15 -12.03
N ASN A 311 0.19 -4.28 -12.64
CA ASN A 311 -0.19 -5.47 -13.42
C ASN A 311 0.73 -5.68 -14.64
N ILE A 312 1.09 -4.61 -15.33
CA ILE A 312 2.07 -4.67 -16.43
C ILE A 312 3.44 -5.15 -15.88
N ARG A 313 3.87 -4.61 -14.74
CA ARG A 313 5.15 -5.01 -14.11
C ARG A 313 5.13 -6.47 -13.66
N ASN A 314 4.00 -6.97 -13.16
CA ASN A 314 3.78 -8.36 -12.78
C ASN A 314 3.60 -9.30 -14.00
N GLY A 315 3.46 -8.76 -15.20
CA GLY A 315 3.28 -9.54 -16.44
C GLY A 315 1.84 -10.04 -16.68
N SER A 316 0.87 -9.50 -15.93
CA SER A 316 -0.56 -9.84 -16.06
C SER A 316 -1.31 -8.92 -17.03
N ASP A 317 -0.70 -7.82 -17.46
CA ASP A 317 -1.25 -6.88 -18.45
C ASP A 317 -0.19 -6.49 -19.48
N THR A 318 -0.60 -5.88 -20.58
CA THR A 318 0.24 -5.52 -21.72
C THR A 318 0.47 -4.02 -21.81
N VAL A 319 1.62 -3.63 -22.37
CA VAL A 319 1.96 -2.23 -22.62
C VAL A 319 1.14 -1.73 -23.82
N ASP A 320 0.70 -0.47 -23.77
CA ASP A 320 -0.04 0.16 -24.85
C ASP A 320 0.89 0.41 -26.06
N ASP A 321 0.37 0.18 -27.26
CA ASP A 321 1.04 0.59 -28.50
C ASP A 321 0.86 2.11 -28.69
N ILE A 322 1.91 2.87 -28.35
CA ILE A 322 1.91 4.34 -28.42
C ILE A 322 1.79 4.83 -29.86
N ASP A 323 2.29 4.08 -30.84
CA ASP A 323 2.32 4.48 -32.23
C ASP A 323 1.03 4.14 -32.98
N HIS A 324 0.16 3.32 -32.37
CA HIS A 324 -1.14 2.99 -32.95
C HIS A 324 -2.02 4.23 -33.10
N LEU A 325 -2.58 4.46 -34.28
CA LEU A 325 -3.41 5.66 -34.57
C LEU A 325 -4.65 5.78 -33.69
N GLY A 326 -5.16 4.66 -33.14
CA GLY A 326 -6.23 4.67 -32.13
C GLY A 326 -5.83 5.28 -30.80
N ASN A 327 -4.53 5.30 -30.48
CA ASN A 327 -3.98 5.85 -29.22
C ASN A 327 -3.39 7.26 -29.39
N ARG A 328 -3.31 7.75 -30.61
CA ARG A 328 -2.79 9.09 -30.93
C ARG A 328 -3.93 10.03 -31.30
N ARG A 329 -3.81 11.27 -30.86
CA ARG A 329 -4.72 12.35 -31.23
C ARG A 329 -4.04 13.25 -32.27
N VAL A 330 -4.76 13.54 -33.35
CA VAL A 330 -4.33 14.54 -34.33
C VAL A 330 -5.06 15.85 -34.03
N LYS A 331 -4.30 16.91 -33.79
CA LYS A 331 -4.87 18.27 -33.63
C LYS A 331 -5.25 18.82 -35.01
N CYS A 332 -6.48 19.27 -35.14
CA CYS A 332 -6.90 19.94 -36.37
C CYS A 332 -6.37 21.39 -36.40
N VAL A 333 -6.43 22.00 -37.60
CA VAL A 333 -5.96 23.37 -37.82
C VAL A 333 -6.66 24.36 -36.92
N GLY A 334 -7.96 24.20 -36.66
CA GLY A 334 -8.72 25.05 -35.74
C GLY A 334 -8.24 25.01 -34.31
N GLU A 335 -7.84 23.85 -33.82
CA GLU A 335 -7.25 23.71 -32.49
C GLU A 335 -5.82 24.30 -32.40
N MET A 336 -5.06 24.22 -33.47
CA MET A 336 -3.70 24.79 -33.53
C MET A 336 -3.74 26.32 -33.58
N VAL A 337 -4.71 26.90 -34.27
CA VAL A 337 -4.90 28.35 -34.42
C VAL A 337 -5.55 28.94 -33.18
#